data_ebdc6a7f4efce06bdbd95f65562b0f60
#
_entry.id   ebdc6a7f4efce06bdbd95f65562b0f60
#
_cell.length_a   1.000
_cell.length_b   1.000
_cell.length_c   1.000
_cell.angle_alpha   90.00
_cell.angle_beta   90.00
_cell.angle_gamma   90.00
#
_symmetry.space_group_name_H-M   'P 1'
#
loop_
_entity.id
_entity.type
_entity.pdbx_description
1 polymer ?
#
loop_
_entity_poly.entity_id
_entity_poly.type
_entity_poly.pdbx_seq_one_letter_code
_entity_poly.pdbx_strand_id
1 'polypeptide(L)'
;MNYKLSKHAIDVMSSRNVKKEWIDFVFKNPSLINNISIIEAHYFSIIEDNENRCLKVVINPHTKVVVTAYFDRNMRKKGCK
;
A
#
# COMPACT_ATOMS: atom_id res chain seq x y z
N MET A 1 -2.47 -9.02 -8.97
CA MET A 1 -2.00 -7.88 -9.79
C MET A 1 -0.50 -7.97 -9.99
N ASN A 2 -0.04 -7.82 -11.21
CA ASN A 2 1.40 -7.74 -11.48
C ASN A 2 1.83 -6.28 -11.35
N TYR A 3 2.84 -6.04 -10.54
CA TYR A 3 3.37 -4.70 -10.31
C TYR A 3 4.88 -4.74 -10.13
N LYS A 4 5.50 -3.58 -10.27
CA LYS A 4 6.93 -3.41 -10.02
C LYS A 4 7.10 -2.47 -8.83
N LEU A 5 8.22 -2.61 -8.13
CA LEU A 5 8.57 -1.73 -7.01
C LEU A 5 9.56 -0.68 -7.50
N SER A 6 9.28 0.60 -7.23
CA SER A 6 10.25 1.65 -7.50
C SER A 6 11.43 1.51 -6.52
N LYS A 7 12.56 2.16 -6.85
CA LYS A 7 13.69 2.18 -5.94
C LYS A 7 13.31 2.80 -4.60
N HIS A 8 12.55 3.88 -4.63
CA HIS A 8 12.06 4.52 -3.41
C HIS A 8 11.19 3.57 -2.59
N ALA A 9 10.31 2.81 -3.24
CA ALA A 9 9.46 1.85 -2.55
C ALA A 9 10.31 0.77 -1.86
N ILE A 10 11.34 0.26 -2.55
CA ILE A 10 12.24 -0.75 -1.98
C ILE A 10 12.95 -0.18 -0.75
N ASP A 11 13.44 1.06 -0.84
CA ASP A 11 14.15 1.71 0.27
C ASP A 11 13.22 1.91 1.48
N VAL A 12 12.00 2.36 1.24
CA VAL A 12 11.01 2.58 2.31
C VAL A 12 10.62 1.25 2.95
N MET A 13 10.40 0.21 2.14
CA MET A 13 10.07 -1.12 2.66
C MET A 13 11.16 -1.63 3.58
N SER A 14 12.41 -1.45 3.19
CA SER A 14 13.56 -1.86 4.01
C SER A 14 13.63 -1.06 5.31
N SER A 15 13.54 0.27 5.23
CA SER A 15 13.70 1.13 6.39
C SER A 15 12.52 1.04 7.38
N ARG A 16 11.32 0.70 6.90
CA ARG A 16 10.11 0.64 7.71
C ARG A 16 9.61 -0.78 7.96
N ASN A 17 10.38 -1.78 7.56
CA ASN A 17 10.03 -3.19 7.73
C ASN A 17 8.66 -3.54 7.11
N VAL A 18 8.39 -3.04 5.92
CA VAL A 18 7.19 -3.40 5.17
C VAL A 18 7.52 -4.61 4.31
N LYS A 19 6.82 -5.70 4.53
CA LYS A 19 7.06 -6.94 3.78
C LYS A 19 6.35 -6.91 2.44
N LYS A 20 6.98 -7.50 1.40
CA LYS A 20 6.37 -7.58 0.07
C LYS A 20 5.04 -8.33 0.12
N GLU A 21 4.94 -9.39 0.91
CA GLU A 21 3.70 -10.16 1.06
C GLU A 21 2.55 -9.32 1.61
N TRP A 22 2.84 -8.27 2.39
CA TRP A 22 1.82 -7.35 2.87
C TRP A 22 1.29 -6.47 1.74
N ILE A 23 2.17 -6.04 0.83
CA ILE A 23 1.75 -5.28 -0.35
C ILE A 23 0.89 -6.15 -1.23
N ASP A 24 1.28 -7.42 -1.44
CA ASP A 24 0.48 -8.37 -2.21
C ASP A 24 -0.91 -8.54 -1.59
N PHE A 25 -0.97 -8.64 -0.26
CA PHE A 25 -2.23 -8.76 0.45
C PHE A 25 -3.14 -7.55 0.23
N VAL A 26 -2.58 -6.34 0.31
CA VAL A 26 -3.35 -5.11 0.11
C VAL A 26 -3.96 -5.07 -1.28
N PHE A 27 -3.22 -5.44 -2.32
CA PHE A 27 -3.76 -5.46 -3.68
C PHE A 27 -4.80 -6.55 -3.88
N LYS A 28 -4.64 -7.68 -3.21
CA LYS A 28 -5.57 -8.80 -3.34
C LYS A 28 -6.85 -8.58 -2.54
N ASN A 29 -6.75 -7.92 -1.38
CA ASN A 29 -7.86 -7.73 -0.44
C ASN A 29 -7.94 -6.27 0.03
N PRO A 30 -8.11 -5.29 -0.87
CA PRO A 30 -8.16 -3.90 -0.44
C PRO A 30 -9.45 -3.62 0.33
N SER A 31 -9.30 -2.92 1.46
CA SER A 31 -10.45 -2.42 2.23
C SER A 31 -10.95 -1.10 1.67
N LEU A 32 -10.05 -0.32 1.08
CA LEU A 32 -10.35 0.99 0.54
C LEU A 32 -9.42 1.27 -0.63
N ILE A 33 -9.95 1.86 -1.69
CA ILE A 33 -9.19 2.29 -2.84
C ILE A 33 -9.56 3.74 -3.13
N ASN A 34 -8.56 4.62 -3.13
CA ASN A 34 -8.74 6.02 -3.54
C ASN A 34 -8.04 6.25 -4.86
N ASN A 35 -8.82 6.46 -5.91
CA ASN A 35 -8.27 6.78 -7.23
C ASN A 35 -8.07 8.29 -7.31
N ILE A 36 -6.82 8.73 -7.15
CA ILE A 36 -6.48 10.15 -7.11
C ILE A 36 -6.43 10.72 -8.53
N SER A 37 -5.80 9.99 -9.46
CA SER A 37 -5.66 10.39 -10.86
C SER A 37 -5.36 9.18 -11.72
N ILE A 38 -5.14 9.38 -13.02
CA ILE A 38 -4.78 8.27 -13.91
C ILE A 38 -3.38 7.70 -13.61
N ILE A 39 -2.55 8.45 -12.87
CA ILE A 39 -1.18 8.03 -12.54
C ILE A 39 -0.98 7.81 -11.04
N GLU A 40 -2.02 7.95 -10.22
CA GLU A 40 -1.88 7.76 -8.78
C GLU A 40 -3.13 7.15 -8.19
N ALA A 41 -2.97 6.04 -7.47
CA ALA A 41 -4.03 5.40 -6.71
C ALA A 41 -3.46 4.94 -5.38
N HIS A 42 -4.30 5.01 -4.33
CA HIS A 42 -3.94 4.57 -2.98
C HIS A 42 -4.80 3.37 -2.60
N TYR A 43 -4.15 2.28 -2.23
CA TYR A 43 -4.80 1.07 -1.76
C TYR A 43 -4.52 0.90 -0.27
N PHE A 44 -5.54 0.50 0.48
CA PHE A 44 -5.43 0.38 1.94
C PHE A 44 -5.97 -0.96 2.39
N SER A 45 -5.31 -1.56 3.38
CA SER A 45 -5.87 -2.71 4.09
C SER A 45 -5.18 -2.84 5.45
N ILE A 46 -5.87 -3.51 6.38
CA ILE A 46 -5.31 -3.81 7.70
C ILE A 46 -4.40 -5.02 7.59
N ILE A 47 -3.21 -4.90 8.16
CA ILE A 47 -2.25 -6.00 8.24
C ILE A 47 -2.29 -6.56 9.66
N GLU A 48 -2.92 -7.72 9.80
CA GLU A 48 -3.08 -8.35 11.12
C GLU A 48 -1.73 -8.68 11.75
N ASP A 49 -0.78 -9.14 10.95
CA ASP A 49 0.56 -9.51 11.41
C ASP A 49 1.33 -8.32 11.97
N ASN A 50 0.91 -7.10 11.69
CA ASN A 50 1.56 -5.90 12.20
C ASN A 50 0.60 -5.08 13.05
N GLU A 51 0.10 -5.70 14.12
CA GLU A 51 -0.74 -5.05 15.14
C GLU A 51 -2.00 -4.40 14.55
N ASN A 52 -2.55 -4.98 13.49
CA ASN A 52 -3.75 -4.47 12.84
C ASN A 52 -3.60 -3.01 12.37
N ARG A 53 -2.42 -2.66 11.89
CA ARG A 53 -2.18 -1.33 11.33
C ARG A 53 -2.62 -1.26 9.88
N CYS A 54 -3.06 -0.09 9.47
CA CYS A 54 -3.48 0.14 8.08
C CYS A 54 -2.26 0.40 7.20
N LEU A 55 -2.04 -0.47 6.22
CA LEU A 55 -0.98 -0.28 5.23
C LEU A 55 -1.54 0.46 4.03
N LYS A 56 -0.92 1.57 3.69
CA LYS A 56 -1.21 2.35 2.50
C LYS A 56 -0.17 2.03 1.43
N VAL A 57 -0.63 1.64 0.25
CA VAL A 57 0.24 1.39 -0.90
C VAL A 57 -0.13 2.38 -1.99
N VAL A 58 0.85 3.16 -2.42
CA VAL A 58 0.69 4.14 -3.50
C VAL A 58 1.24 3.54 -4.78
N ILE A 59 0.39 3.45 -5.80
CA ILE A 59 0.77 2.87 -7.09
C ILE A 59 0.42 3.83 -8.22
N ASN A 60 1.24 3.82 -9.27
CA ASN A 60 0.87 4.41 -10.54
C ASN A 60 0.11 3.34 -11.33
N PRO A 61 -1.21 3.47 -11.49
CA PRO A 61 -1.99 2.41 -12.14
C PRO A 61 -1.71 2.28 -13.63
N HIS A 62 -1.17 3.32 -14.24
CA HIS A 62 -0.82 3.29 -15.66
C HIS A 62 0.42 2.42 -15.92
N THR A 63 1.47 2.61 -15.12
CA THR A 63 2.73 1.87 -15.27
C THR A 63 2.81 0.61 -14.42
N LYS A 64 1.88 0.45 -13.46
CA LYS A 64 1.90 -0.64 -12.48
C LYS A 64 3.13 -0.60 -11.58
N VAL A 65 3.66 0.59 -11.31
CA VAL A 65 4.80 0.79 -10.41
C VAL A 65 4.30 1.24 -9.05
N VAL A 66 4.67 0.50 -8.00
CA VAL A 66 4.45 0.92 -6.62
C VAL A 66 5.47 1.99 -6.28
N VAL A 67 4.98 3.18 -5.94
CA VAL A 67 5.82 4.35 -5.67
C VAL A 67 6.31 4.33 -4.23
N THR A 68 5.42 3.99 -3.30
CA THR A 68 5.77 3.91 -1.88
C THR A 68 4.71 3.10 -1.13
N ALA A 69 5.05 2.70 0.10
CA ALA A 69 4.11 2.01 0.98
C ALA A 69 4.47 2.33 2.43
N TYR A 70 3.48 2.66 3.25
CA TYR A 70 3.71 2.95 4.65
C TYR A 70 2.44 2.77 5.47
N PHE A 71 2.59 2.63 6.78
CA PHE A 71 1.45 2.49 7.67
C PHE A 71 0.86 3.86 7.98
N ASP A 72 -0.45 4.02 7.75
CA ASP A 72 -1.16 5.29 7.91
C ASP A 72 -2.09 5.19 9.11
N ARG A 73 -1.73 5.84 10.21
CA ARG A 73 -2.48 5.78 11.46
C ARG A 73 -3.88 6.37 11.34
N ASN A 74 -4.04 7.38 10.50
CA ASN A 74 -5.31 8.11 10.40
C ASN A 74 -6.36 7.33 9.64
N MET A 75 -5.95 6.43 8.76
CA MET A 75 -6.88 5.74 7.87
C MET A 75 -7.71 4.66 8.56
N ARG A 76 -7.29 4.16 9.72
CA ARG A 76 -8.12 3.22 10.50
C ARG A 76 -9.45 3.86 10.88
N LYS A 77 -9.45 5.15 11.14
CA LYS A 77 -10.66 5.91 11.49
C LYS A 77 -11.46 6.32 10.26
N LYS A 78 -10.88 6.22 9.07
CA LYS A 78 -11.48 6.72 7.83
C LYS A 78 -11.92 5.61 6.87
N GLY A 79 -11.99 4.38 7.32
CA GLY A 79 -12.51 3.30 6.50
C GLY A 79 -11.55 2.16 6.19
N CYS A 80 -10.30 2.24 6.60
CA CYS A 80 -9.38 1.13 6.48
C CYS A 80 -9.73 0.07 7.52
N LYS A 81 -10.12 -1.09 7.06
CA LYS A 81 -10.59 -2.17 7.93
C LYS A 81 -9.80 -3.44 7.72
#